data_d5b7ae3b26f4f4fcaa4516d0827667dc
#
_entry.id   d5b7ae3b26f4f4fcaa4516d0827667dc
#
_cell.length_a   1.000
_cell.length_b   1.000
_cell.length_c   1.000
_cell.angle_alpha   90.00
_cell.angle_beta   90.00
_cell.angle_gamma   90.00
#
_symmetry.space_group_name_H-M   'P 1'
#
loop_
_entity.id
_entity.type
_entity.pdbx_description
1 polymer ?
#
loop_
_entity_poly.entity_id
_entity_poly.type
_entity_poly.pdbx_seq_one_letter_code
_entity_poly.pdbx_strand_id
1 'polypeptide(L)'
;MLAMFTRRLKRPGHSFFLFGPRGTGKSTWLRQVLGKARWYDLLHSEVYLRLLAEPAQFRREVEALRPGWVVVDEVQRIPALLNEVHSLIARHGKRWSFALCGSSARKLKRLDANLLAGRVINRSFF
;
A
#
# COMPACT_ATOMS: atom_id res chain seq x y z
N MET A 1 -4.68 16.05 14.42
CA MET A 1 -5.13 15.27 13.27
C MET A 1 -4.20 14.10 12.95
N LEU A 2 -2.90 14.33 12.84
CA LEU A 2 -1.92 13.25 12.62
C LEU A 2 -1.89 12.24 13.77
N ALA A 3 -2.07 12.68 15.01
CA ALA A 3 -2.06 11.79 16.17
C ALA A 3 -3.23 10.78 16.13
N MET A 4 -4.42 11.22 15.76
CA MET A 4 -5.58 10.32 15.62
C MET A 4 -5.38 9.36 14.45
N PHE A 5 -4.83 9.84 13.34
CA PHE A 5 -4.53 9.01 12.20
C PHE A 5 -3.47 7.95 12.55
N THR A 6 -2.43 8.34 13.30
CA THR A 6 -1.40 7.42 13.78
C THR A 6 -2.00 6.32 14.66
N ARG A 7 -2.95 6.65 15.53
CA ARG A 7 -3.63 5.65 16.37
C ARG A 7 -4.39 4.63 15.51
N ARG A 8 -5.07 5.09 14.45
CA ARG A 8 -5.78 4.19 13.54
C ARG A 8 -4.83 3.26 12.81
N LEU A 9 -3.66 3.77 12.42
CA LEU A 9 -2.65 2.96 11.73
C LEU A 9 -2.08 1.87 12.63
N LYS A 10 -2.05 2.07 13.94
CA LYS A 10 -1.55 1.06 14.89
C LYS A 10 -2.53 -0.09 15.08
N ARG A 11 -3.78 0.05 14.65
CA ARG A 11 -4.77 -1.01 14.73
C ARG A 11 -4.69 -1.89 13.48
N PRO A 12 -4.44 -3.19 13.62
CA PRO A 12 -4.41 -4.07 12.45
C PRO A 12 -5.80 -4.16 11.81
N GLY A 13 -5.83 -4.36 10.51
CA GLY A 13 -7.05 -4.70 9.80
C GLY A 13 -7.62 -3.63 8.88
N HIS A 14 -7.02 -2.46 8.78
CA HIS A 14 -7.51 -1.40 7.89
C HIS A 14 -6.45 -0.99 6.89
N SER A 15 -6.64 -1.43 5.65
CA SER A 15 -5.80 -0.98 4.53
C SER A 15 -6.26 0.41 4.07
N PHE A 16 -5.33 1.19 3.52
CA PHE A 16 -5.65 2.54 3.09
C PHE A 16 -4.75 2.99 1.93
N PHE A 17 -5.26 3.98 1.18
CA PHE A 17 -4.46 4.73 0.23
C PHE A 17 -3.98 6.03 0.87
N LEU A 18 -2.73 6.39 0.62
CA LEU A 18 -2.17 7.65 1.06
C LEU A 18 -1.58 8.38 -0.14
N PHE A 19 -2.20 9.50 -0.51
CA PHE A 19 -1.76 10.28 -1.66
C PHE A 19 -1.19 11.62 -1.21
N GLY A 20 -0.18 12.07 -1.91
CA GLY A 20 0.40 13.38 -1.70
C GLY A 20 1.56 13.60 -2.65
N PRO A 21 1.84 14.85 -3.01
CA PRO A 21 2.97 15.16 -3.85
C PRO A 21 4.28 14.65 -3.26
N ARG A 22 5.25 14.34 -4.10
CA ARG A 22 6.60 14.03 -3.64
C ARG A 22 7.14 15.20 -2.84
N GLY A 23 7.95 14.89 -1.82
CA GLY A 23 8.55 15.93 -0.99
C GLY A 23 7.67 16.43 0.14
N THR A 24 6.47 15.86 0.33
CA THR A 24 5.59 16.21 1.46
C THR A 24 5.97 15.48 2.75
N GLY A 25 6.96 14.59 2.71
CA GLY A 25 7.38 13.84 3.89
C GLY A 25 6.51 12.63 4.21
N LYS A 26 5.58 12.24 3.31
CA LYS A 26 4.69 11.10 3.59
C LYS A 26 5.44 9.79 3.82
N SER A 27 6.49 9.53 3.04
CA SER A 27 7.31 8.32 3.22
C SER A 27 8.07 8.34 4.53
N THR A 28 8.64 9.49 4.89
CA THR A 28 9.34 9.66 6.17
C THR A 28 8.39 9.42 7.34
N TRP A 29 7.20 10.02 7.27
CA TRP A 29 6.19 9.85 8.30
C TRP A 29 5.78 8.38 8.44
N LEU A 30 5.53 7.69 7.32
CA LEU A 30 5.16 6.27 7.34
C LEU A 30 6.26 5.41 7.93
N ARG A 31 7.53 5.70 7.65
CA ARG A 31 8.64 4.94 8.24
C ARG A 31 8.71 5.10 9.75
N GLN A 32 8.34 6.27 10.26
CA GLN A 32 8.25 6.48 11.70
C GLN A 32 7.10 5.68 12.33
N VAL A 33 5.96 5.62 11.64
CA VAL A 33 4.75 4.98 12.16
C VAL A 33 4.75 3.48 11.92
N LEU A 34 5.19 3.05 10.74
CA LEU A 34 5.14 1.66 10.29
C LEU A 34 6.54 1.11 10.00
N GLY A 35 7.53 1.46 10.82
CA GLY A 35 8.92 1.10 10.57
C GLY A 35 9.20 -0.41 10.52
N LYS A 36 8.35 -1.22 11.14
CA LYS A 36 8.47 -2.68 11.10
C LYS A 36 7.70 -3.34 9.96
N ALA A 37 7.03 -2.56 9.13
CA ALA A 37 6.29 -3.08 7.99
C ALA A 37 7.22 -3.63 6.91
N ARG A 38 6.69 -4.51 6.07
CA ARG A 38 7.37 -4.90 4.84
C ARG A 38 7.19 -3.77 3.82
N TRP A 39 8.29 -3.27 3.28
CA TRP A 39 8.27 -2.14 2.35
C TRP A 39 8.58 -2.58 0.93
N TYR A 40 7.76 -2.09 0.00
CA TYR A 40 7.98 -2.23 -1.43
C TYR A 40 8.04 -0.83 -2.02
N ASP A 41 9.26 -0.35 -2.28
CA ASP A 41 9.48 0.97 -2.87
C ASP A 41 9.62 0.81 -4.39
N LEU A 42 8.57 1.17 -5.12
CA LEU A 42 8.56 1.01 -6.58
C LEU A 42 9.38 2.07 -7.32
N LEU A 43 9.98 3.02 -6.60
CA LEU A 43 11.02 3.89 -7.19
C LEU A 43 12.37 3.18 -7.23
N HIS A 44 12.54 2.12 -6.46
CA HIS A 44 13.75 1.31 -6.49
C HIS A 44 13.69 0.39 -7.72
N SER A 45 14.62 0.56 -8.66
CA SER A 45 14.51 -0.11 -9.97
C SER A 45 14.50 -1.62 -9.90
N GLU A 46 15.26 -2.24 -9.00
CA GLU A 46 15.25 -3.71 -8.87
C GLU A 46 13.89 -4.21 -8.42
N VAL A 47 13.29 -3.56 -7.44
CA VAL A 47 11.96 -3.93 -6.95
C VAL A 47 10.92 -3.71 -8.04
N TYR A 48 10.99 -2.54 -8.69
CA TYR A 48 10.05 -2.19 -9.76
C TYR A 48 10.08 -3.19 -10.91
N LEU A 49 11.26 -3.48 -11.43
CA LEU A 49 11.39 -4.37 -12.59
C LEU A 49 11.00 -5.81 -12.24
N ARG A 50 11.36 -6.27 -11.05
CA ARG A 50 10.99 -7.62 -10.59
C ARG A 50 9.47 -7.79 -10.51
N LEU A 51 8.78 -6.85 -9.90
CA LEU A 51 7.34 -6.94 -9.70
C LEU A 51 6.57 -6.56 -10.97
N LEU A 52 7.14 -5.71 -11.83
CA LEU A 52 6.53 -5.40 -13.12
C LEU A 52 6.52 -6.64 -14.04
N ALA A 53 7.62 -7.39 -14.04
CA ALA A 53 7.73 -8.60 -14.83
C ALA A 53 6.77 -9.69 -14.36
N GLU A 54 6.56 -9.81 -13.05
CA GLU A 54 5.68 -10.83 -12.49
C GLU A 54 4.97 -10.28 -11.24
N PRO A 55 3.83 -9.59 -11.41
CA PRO A 55 3.10 -9.02 -10.27
C PRO A 55 2.66 -10.07 -9.23
N ALA A 56 2.39 -11.30 -9.65
CA ALA A 56 2.01 -12.38 -8.74
C ALA A 56 3.11 -12.71 -7.73
N GLN A 57 4.35 -12.34 -8.02
CA GLN A 57 5.46 -12.52 -7.08
C GLN A 57 5.23 -11.71 -5.80
N PHE A 58 4.63 -10.52 -5.91
CA PHE A 58 4.24 -9.73 -4.75
C PHE A 58 3.33 -10.53 -3.82
N ARG A 59 2.29 -11.15 -4.38
CA ARG A 59 1.35 -11.96 -3.60
C ARG A 59 2.06 -13.11 -2.89
N ARG A 60 2.92 -13.83 -3.61
CA ARG A 60 3.66 -14.96 -3.03
C ARG A 60 4.57 -14.52 -1.88
N GLU A 61 5.24 -13.38 -2.05
CA GLU A 61 6.11 -12.86 -1.00
C GLU A 61 5.32 -12.46 0.24
N VAL A 62 4.18 -11.78 0.04
CA VAL A 62 3.34 -11.37 1.16
C VAL A 62 2.76 -12.57 1.89
N GLU A 63 2.32 -13.60 1.16
CA GLU A 63 1.78 -14.81 1.78
C GLU A 63 2.80 -15.54 2.66
N ALA A 64 4.09 -15.33 2.44
CA ALA A 64 5.15 -15.88 3.27
C ALA A 64 5.45 -15.01 4.52
N LEU A 65 4.86 -13.83 4.63
CA LEU A 65 5.10 -12.93 5.76
C LEU A 65 4.20 -13.26 6.94
N ARG A 66 4.68 -12.91 8.14
CA ARG A 66 3.83 -12.89 9.33
C ARG A 66 2.75 -11.81 9.18
N PRO A 67 1.62 -11.95 9.89
CA PRO A 67 0.61 -10.88 9.88
C PRO A 67 1.21 -9.54 10.26
N GLY A 68 0.79 -8.48 9.59
CA GLY A 68 1.30 -7.15 9.86
C GLY A 68 1.05 -6.20 8.70
N TRP A 69 1.81 -5.11 8.69
CA TRP A 69 1.69 -4.07 7.68
C TRP A 69 2.59 -4.32 6.48
N VAL A 70 2.05 -4.04 5.31
CA VAL A 70 2.78 -4.05 4.05
C VAL A 70 2.60 -2.66 3.42
N VAL A 71 3.70 -2.01 3.12
CA VAL A 71 3.68 -0.68 2.48
C VAL A 71 4.14 -0.83 1.04
N VAL A 72 3.35 -0.30 0.12
CA VAL A 72 3.73 -0.21 -1.29
C VAL A 72 3.80 1.27 -1.65
N ASP A 73 5.01 1.78 -1.88
CA ASP A 73 5.23 3.17 -2.22
C ASP A 73 5.25 3.34 -3.75
N GLU A 74 4.61 4.40 -4.22
CA GLU A 74 4.42 4.68 -5.65
C GLU A 74 3.68 3.55 -6.35
N VAL A 75 2.61 3.08 -5.74
CA VAL A 75 1.84 1.91 -6.19
C VAL A 75 1.26 2.08 -7.60
N GLN A 76 1.01 3.32 -8.03
CA GLN A 76 0.48 3.58 -9.37
C GLN A 76 1.45 3.18 -10.49
N ARG A 77 2.71 2.95 -10.17
CA ARG A 77 3.70 2.51 -11.17
C ARG A 77 3.45 1.10 -11.66
N ILE A 78 2.81 0.25 -10.83
CA ILE A 78 2.44 -1.11 -11.22
C ILE A 78 0.98 -1.33 -10.81
N PRO A 79 0.02 -0.91 -11.65
CA PRO A 79 -1.40 -1.06 -11.31
C PRO A 79 -1.83 -2.50 -11.04
N ALA A 80 -1.16 -3.46 -11.65
CA ALA A 80 -1.47 -4.87 -11.44
C ALA A 80 -1.30 -5.31 -9.97
N LEU A 81 -0.50 -4.59 -9.19
CA LEU A 81 -0.37 -4.90 -7.76
C LEU A 81 -1.67 -4.70 -7.00
N LEU A 82 -2.55 -3.81 -7.47
CA LEU A 82 -3.87 -3.62 -6.84
C LEU A 82 -4.68 -4.91 -6.89
N ASN A 83 -4.60 -5.66 -7.99
CA ASN A 83 -5.25 -6.95 -8.10
C ASN A 83 -4.69 -7.95 -7.10
N GLU A 84 -3.39 -7.94 -6.90
CA GLU A 84 -2.75 -8.83 -5.93
C GLU A 84 -3.14 -8.47 -4.51
N VAL A 85 -3.19 -7.18 -4.18
CA VAL A 85 -3.67 -6.71 -2.87
C VAL A 85 -5.13 -7.16 -2.65
N HIS A 86 -5.97 -6.95 -3.66
CA HIS A 86 -7.37 -7.37 -3.59
C HIS A 86 -7.49 -8.88 -3.34
N SER A 87 -6.71 -9.68 -4.05
CA SER A 87 -6.70 -11.13 -3.89
C SER A 87 -6.28 -11.54 -2.47
N LEU A 88 -5.26 -10.87 -1.92
CA LEU A 88 -4.79 -11.16 -0.57
C LEU A 88 -5.86 -10.83 0.48
N ILE A 89 -6.53 -9.71 0.33
CA ILE A 89 -7.60 -9.32 1.25
C ILE A 89 -8.79 -10.29 1.13
N ALA A 90 -9.15 -10.68 -0.10
CA ALA A 90 -10.27 -11.58 -0.32
C ALA A 90 -10.00 -12.98 0.24
N ARG A 91 -8.77 -13.48 0.13
CA ARG A 91 -8.40 -14.82 0.58
C ARG A 91 -8.10 -14.90 2.06
N HIS A 92 -7.47 -13.86 2.61
CA HIS A 92 -6.89 -13.92 3.96
C HIS A 92 -7.49 -12.91 4.92
N GLY A 93 -8.43 -12.10 4.45
CA GLY A 93 -9.09 -11.11 5.29
C GLY A 93 -8.12 -10.08 5.85
N LYS A 94 -8.10 -9.94 7.16
CA LYS A 94 -7.31 -8.93 7.85
C LYS A 94 -5.92 -9.40 8.28
N ARG A 95 -5.43 -10.47 7.70
CA ARG A 95 -4.11 -11.00 8.06
C ARG A 95 -3.00 -9.97 7.84
N TRP A 96 -3.08 -9.25 6.74
CA TRP A 96 -2.17 -8.12 6.47
C TRP A 96 -2.98 -6.86 6.26
N SER A 97 -2.38 -5.73 6.63
CA SER A 97 -2.93 -4.41 6.34
C SER A 97 -2.01 -3.72 5.35
N PHE A 98 -2.58 -3.08 4.34
CA PHE A 98 -1.80 -2.50 3.25
C PHE A 98 -1.86 -0.98 3.29
N ALA A 99 -0.70 -0.34 3.28
CA ALA A 99 -0.57 1.09 3.10
C ALA A 99 -0.08 1.33 1.68
N LEU A 100 -0.99 1.78 0.82
CA LEU A 100 -0.71 1.97 -0.60
C LEU A 100 -0.51 3.46 -0.85
N CYS A 101 0.72 3.83 -1.16
CA CYS A 101 1.11 5.23 -1.28
C CYS A 101 1.35 5.61 -2.73
N GLY A 102 1.00 6.83 -3.07
CA GLY A 102 1.21 7.35 -4.41
C GLY A 102 1.30 8.85 -4.44
N SER A 103 1.92 9.37 -5.48
CA SER A 103 2.01 10.81 -5.73
C SER A 103 0.87 11.31 -6.60
N SER A 104 0.06 10.41 -7.18
CA SER A 104 -1.04 10.80 -8.06
C SER A 104 -2.28 9.95 -7.81
N ALA A 105 -3.29 10.56 -7.16
CA ALA A 105 -4.57 9.93 -6.94
C ALA A 105 -5.35 9.68 -8.24
N ARG A 106 -5.16 10.55 -9.24
CA ARG A 106 -5.89 10.43 -10.52
C ARG A 106 -5.59 9.13 -11.25
N LYS A 107 -4.33 8.72 -11.29
CA LYS A 107 -3.94 7.48 -11.97
C LYS A 107 -4.56 6.27 -11.30
N LEU A 108 -4.65 6.28 -9.98
CA LEU A 108 -5.25 5.16 -9.25
C LEU A 108 -6.76 5.12 -9.37
N LYS A 109 -7.43 6.27 -9.37
CA LYS A 109 -8.89 6.33 -9.56
C LYS A 109 -9.31 5.77 -10.90
N ARG A 110 -8.53 6.03 -11.96
CA ARG A 110 -8.81 5.48 -13.28
C ARG A 110 -8.65 3.96 -13.32
N LEU A 111 -7.74 3.45 -12.51
CA LEU A 111 -7.36 2.05 -12.63
C LEU A 111 -8.26 1.15 -11.80
N ASP A 112 -8.79 1.63 -10.64
CA ASP A 112 -9.48 0.70 -9.78
C ASP A 112 -10.27 1.22 -8.62
N ALA A 113 -11.07 2.25 -8.81
CA ALA A 113 -12.01 2.67 -7.78
C ALA A 113 -12.92 1.51 -7.32
N ASN A 114 -13.15 0.52 -8.17
CA ASN A 114 -14.07 -0.57 -7.90
C ASN A 114 -13.44 -1.82 -7.28
N LEU A 115 -12.19 -2.13 -7.61
CA LEU A 115 -11.54 -3.35 -7.12
C LEU A 115 -11.33 -3.37 -5.62
N LEU A 116 -11.02 -2.22 -5.04
CA LEU A 116 -10.77 -2.09 -3.61
C LEU A 116 -11.90 -1.37 -2.88
N ALA A 117 -13.02 -1.12 -3.55
CA ALA A 117 -14.16 -0.44 -2.94
C ALA A 117 -14.62 -1.20 -1.69
N GLY A 118 -14.76 -0.49 -0.58
CA GLY A 118 -15.15 -1.08 0.69
C GLY A 118 -14.05 -1.81 1.44
N ARG A 119 -12.87 -1.99 0.84
CA ARG A 119 -11.76 -2.72 1.46
C ARG A 119 -10.60 -1.82 1.84
N VAL A 120 -10.45 -0.67 1.17
CA VAL A 120 -9.35 0.26 1.39
C VAL A 120 -9.90 1.66 1.58
N ILE A 121 -9.39 2.37 2.55
CA ILE A 121 -9.79 3.74 2.86
C ILE A 121 -8.85 4.71 2.16
N ASN A 122 -9.42 5.69 1.43
CA ASN A 122 -8.64 6.75 0.81
C ASN A 122 -8.24 7.80 1.84
N ARG A 123 -6.99 8.22 1.81
CA ARG A 123 -6.46 9.27 2.66
C ARG A 123 -5.55 10.20 1.86
N SER A 124 -5.60 11.48 2.17
CA SER A 124 -4.67 12.46 1.63
C SER A 124 -3.70 12.91 2.72
N PHE A 125 -2.45 13.08 2.33
CA PHE A 125 -1.42 13.55 3.23
C PHE A 125 -1.10 15.00 2.92
N PHE A 126 -1.75 15.90 3.60
CA PHE A 126 -1.53 17.34 3.52
C PHE A 126 -1.78 17.96 4.88
#